data_eb6bd990f6e9b9d39ce78bc379b6ea92
#
_entry.id   eb6bd990f6e9b9d39ce78bc379b6ea92
#
_cell.length_a   1.000
_cell.length_b   1.000
_cell.length_c   1.000
_cell.angle_alpha   90.00
_cell.angle_beta   90.00
_cell.angle_gamma   90.00
#
_symmetry.space_group_name_H-M   'P 1'
#
loop_
_entity.id
_entity.type
_entity.pdbx_description
1 polymer ?
#
loop_
_entity_poly.entity_id
_entity_poly.type
_entity_poly.pdbx_seq_one_letter_code
_entity_poly.pdbx_strand_id
1 'polypeptide(L)'
;MAGRLFAAIVLVLLAGVAASAPVLAETGRAAYYRGGRTASGEVTGRNGYTAAHRTLPFGTKVLVTNMSNGLSVTVRINDRGPYGRGRIIDVSTAAARELGMIGSGTASVRVDRQ
;
A
#
# COMPACT_ATOMS: atom_id res chain seq x y z
N MET A 1 39.87 -26.98 -23.71
CA MET A 1 39.03 -26.64 -24.48
C MET A 1 37.63 -26.66 -24.17
N ALA A 2 37.21 -27.47 -23.59
CA ALA A 2 35.86 -27.56 -23.40
C ALA A 2 35.27 -26.56 -22.49
N GLY A 3 35.92 -26.10 -21.65
CA GLY A 3 35.30 -25.30 -20.64
C GLY A 3 34.57 -24.10 -21.08
N ARG A 4 34.93 -23.62 -22.16
CA ARG A 4 34.38 -22.41 -22.46
C ARG A 4 32.95 -22.31 -22.55
N LEU A 5 32.27 -23.21 -22.75
CA LEU A 5 30.94 -23.06 -22.97
C LEU A 5 30.10 -22.58 -21.90
N PHE A 6 30.36 -22.86 -20.81
CA PHE A 6 29.49 -22.55 -19.76
C PHE A 6 29.17 -21.18 -19.60
N ALA A 7 29.95 -20.37 -19.87
CA ALA A 7 29.74 -18.98 -19.63
C ALA A 7 28.42 -18.54 -20.11
N ALA A 8 28.08 -18.98 -21.18
CA ALA A 8 26.88 -18.51 -21.76
C ALA A 8 25.69 -18.71 -20.91
N ILE A 9 25.67 -19.74 -20.28
CA ILE A 9 24.58 -20.05 -19.50
C ILE A 9 24.21 -19.06 -18.53
N VAL A 10 25.15 -18.57 -17.96
CA VAL A 10 24.94 -17.63 -16.93
C VAL A 10 24.08 -16.50 -17.37
N LEU A 11 24.28 -16.12 -18.54
CA LEU A 11 23.55 -15.01 -18.99
C LEU A 11 22.11 -15.21 -18.96
N VAL A 12 21.72 -16.32 -19.27
CA VAL A 12 20.35 -16.60 -19.33
C VAL A 12 19.69 -16.29 -18.06
N LEU A 13 20.35 -16.59 -17.04
CA LEU A 13 19.78 -16.38 -15.76
C LEU A 13 19.50 -14.96 -15.53
N LEU A 14 20.38 -14.17 -15.95
CA LEU A 14 20.26 -12.79 -15.72
C LEU A 14 19.03 -12.27 -16.37
N ALA A 15 18.77 -12.74 -17.49
CA ALA A 15 17.65 -12.26 -18.20
C ALA A 15 16.40 -12.56 -17.42
N GLY A 16 16.36 -13.68 -16.84
CA GLY A 16 15.18 -14.04 -16.09
C GLY A 16 14.95 -13.11 -14.94
N VAL A 17 16.00 -12.74 -14.32
CA VAL A 17 15.90 -11.88 -13.19
C VAL A 17 15.42 -10.53 -13.62
N ALA A 18 15.92 -10.08 -14.71
CA ALA A 18 15.57 -8.76 -15.15
C ALA A 18 14.08 -8.64 -15.45
N ALA A 19 13.44 -9.75 -15.64
CA ALA A 19 12.03 -9.70 -15.95
C ALA A 19 11.18 -9.43 -14.71
N SER A 20 11.74 -9.50 -13.55
CA SER A 20 10.97 -9.29 -12.35
C SER A 20 10.59 -7.85 -12.22
N ALA A 21 9.33 -7.59 -12.09
CA ALA A 21 8.87 -6.24 -11.88
C ALA A 21 9.14 -5.83 -10.43
N PRO A 22 9.52 -4.62 -10.17
CA PRO A 22 9.71 -4.18 -8.82
C PRO A 22 8.37 -4.08 -8.10
N VAL A 23 8.39 -4.36 -6.82
CA VAL A 23 7.22 -4.18 -6.01
C VAL A 23 7.13 -2.69 -5.72
N LEU A 24 5.98 -2.12 -6.00
CA LEU A 24 5.79 -0.71 -5.74
C LEU A 24 5.47 -0.49 -4.28
N ALA A 25 6.27 0.32 -3.64
CA ALA A 25 6.04 0.76 -2.29
C ALA A 25 6.02 2.28 -2.29
N GLU A 26 5.16 2.85 -1.49
CA GLU A 26 5.03 4.28 -1.36
C GLU A 26 5.11 4.64 0.11
N THR A 27 5.84 5.69 0.45
CA THR A 27 5.92 6.15 1.83
C THR A 27 5.36 7.57 1.92
N GLY A 28 4.75 7.88 3.04
CA GLY A 28 4.19 9.19 3.27
C GLY A 28 3.34 9.17 4.52
N ARG A 29 2.48 10.17 4.65
CA ARG A 29 1.64 10.24 5.83
C ARG A 29 0.26 9.68 5.55
N ALA A 30 -0.29 9.03 6.56
CA ALA A 30 -1.66 8.56 6.55
C ALA A 30 -2.48 9.35 7.56
N ALA A 31 -3.76 9.50 7.28
CA ALA A 31 -4.74 9.95 8.25
C ALA A 31 -5.89 8.94 8.21
N TYR A 32 -6.94 9.15 8.97
CA TYR A 32 -8.07 8.26 8.91
C TYR A 32 -9.39 9.05 8.88
N TYR A 33 -10.44 8.36 8.44
CA TYR A 33 -11.75 8.95 8.29
C TYR A 33 -12.80 8.07 8.96
N ARG A 34 -14.00 8.66 9.16
CA ARG A 34 -15.04 7.95 9.90
C ARG A 34 -15.94 7.07 9.03
N GLY A 35 -15.91 7.25 7.74
CA GLY A 35 -16.75 6.48 6.84
C GLY A 35 -17.74 7.39 6.12
N GLY A 36 -18.66 6.79 5.40
CA GLY A 36 -19.64 7.50 4.60
C GLY A 36 -19.59 7.05 3.16
N ARG A 37 -20.24 7.80 2.26
CA ARG A 37 -20.25 7.45 0.85
C ARG A 37 -18.91 7.78 0.20
N THR A 38 -18.40 6.84 -0.56
CA THR A 38 -17.07 6.96 -1.17
C THR A 38 -17.19 7.20 -2.67
N ALA A 39 -16.07 7.50 -3.30
CA ALA A 39 -16.03 7.73 -4.74
C ALA A 39 -16.39 6.50 -5.55
N SER A 40 -16.20 5.31 -4.99
CA SER A 40 -16.60 4.07 -5.67
C SER A 40 -18.12 3.85 -5.62
N GLY A 41 -18.84 4.66 -4.85
CA GLY A 41 -20.27 4.47 -4.62
C GLY A 41 -20.57 3.60 -3.41
N GLU A 42 -19.57 2.98 -2.84
CA GLU A 42 -19.73 2.15 -1.68
C GLU A 42 -19.90 3.02 -0.43
N VAL A 43 -20.71 2.59 0.51
CA VAL A 43 -20.81 3.26 1.80
C VAL A 43 -19.92 2.49 2.76
N THR A 44 -18.89 3.15 3.28
CA THR A 44 -17.98 2.51 4.22
C THR A 44 -18.44 2.73 5.64
N GLY A 45 -18.36 1.68 6.42
CA GLY A 45 -18.65 1.75 7.84
C GLY A 45 -17.37 1.86 8.64
N ARG A 46 -17.53 1.94 9.95
CA ARG A 46 -16.38 2.07 10.85
C ARG A 46 -15.55 0.81 10.98
N ASN A 47 -16.16 -0.34 10.71
CA ASN A 47 -15.53 -1.64 10.95
C ASN A 47 -14.85 -2.24 9.74
N GLY A 48 -15.01 -1.67 8.57
CA GLY A 48 -14.38 -2.20 7.38
C GLY A 48 -12.95 -1.71 7.25
N TYR A 49 -12.10 -2.54 6.66
CA TYR A 49 -10.71 -2.16 6.40
C TYR A 49 -10.60 -1.63 4.98
N THR A 50 -10.80 -0.34 4.84
CA THR A 50 -10.80 0.33 3.54
C THR A 50 -9.95 1.59 3.60
N ALA A 51 -9.67 2.16 2.43
CA ALA A 51 -8.89 3.38 2.37
C ALA A 51 -9.14 4.17 1.10
N ALA A 52 -8.82 5.45 1.14
CA ALA A 52 -8.77 6.32 -0.02
C ALA A 52 -7.35 6.44 -0.51
N HIS A 53 -7.17 6.38 -1.81
CA HIS A 53 -5.88 6.57 -2.47
C HIS A 53 -6.13 7.35 -3.76
N ARG A 54 -5.14 8.15 -4.16
CA ARG A 54 -5.31 9.05 -5.31
C ARG A 54 -5.49 8.34 -6.62
N THR A 55 -4.79 7.26 -6.84
CA THR A 55 -4.68 6.66 -8.17
C THR A 55 -4.89 5.15 -8.25
N LEU A 56 -4.70 4.42 -7.16
CA LEU A 56 -4.85 2.97 -7.22
C LEU A 56 -6.30 2.60 -7.56
N PRO A 57 -6.50 1.61 -8.42
CA PRO A 57 -7.86 1.20 -8.79
C PRO A 57 -8.69 0.77 -7.60
N PHE A 58 -9.99 1.03 -7.65
CA PHE A 58 -10.88 0.55 -6.60
C PHE A 58 -10.82 -0.97 -6.54
N GLY A 59 -10.80 -1.50 -5.34
CA GLY A 59 -10.66 -2.94 -5.11
C GLY A 59 -9.22 -3.38 -4.88
N THR A 60 -8.25 -2.52 -5.14
CA THR A 60 -6.85 -2.86 -4.90
C THR A 60 -6.62 -3.06 -3.41
N LYS A 61 -5.92 -4.12 -3.05
CA LYS A 61 -5.53 -4.36 -1.68
C LYS A 61 -4.09 -3.93 -1.48
N VAL A 62 -3.86 -3.24 -0.38
CA VAL A 62 -2.52 -2.78 -0.03
C VAL A 62 -2.24 -3.09 1.43
N LEU A 63 -0.99 -3.37 1.72
CA LEU A 63 -0.53 -3.51 3.10
C LEU A 63 -0.02 -2.17 3.56
N VAL A 64 -0.60 -1.62 4.62
CA VAL A 64 -0.18 -0.37 5.20
C VAL A 64 0.59 -0.69 6.47
N THR A 65 1.78 -0.16 6.60
CA THR A 65 2.63 -0.36 7.78
C THR A 65 2.91 0.98 8.43
N ASN A 66 2.60 1.07 9.72
CA ASN A 66 2.94 2.25 10.51
C ASN A 66 4.42 2.16 10.84
N MET A 67 5.21 3.08 10.32
CA MET A 67 6.66 3.02 10.45
C MET A 67 7.14 3.38 11.85
N SER A 68 6.30 3.97 12.67
CA SER A 68 6.68 4.33 14.04
C SER A 68 6.59 3.15 15.00
N ASN A 69 5.69 2.20 14.76
CA ASN A 69 5.47 1.09 15.68
C ASN A 69 5.53 -0.29 15.03
N GLY A 70 5.64 -0.36 13.71
CA GLY A 70 5.72 -1.63 12.99
C GLY A 70 4.41 -2.36 12.77
N LEU A 71 3.29 -1.81 13.25
CA LEU A 71 1.99 -2.46 13.05
C LEU A 71 1.54 -2.31 11.60
N SER A 72 0.84 -3.28 11.09
CA SER A 72 0.37 -3.24 9.71
C SER A 72 -1.05 -3.77 9.59
N VAL A 73 -1.70 -3.40 8.50
CA VAL A 73 -3.05 -3.86 8.19
C VAL A 73 -3.24 -3.84 6.68
N THR A 74 -3.98 -4.81 6.16
CA THR A 74 -4.36 -4.79 4.74
C THR A 74 -5.68 -4.06 4.60
N VAL A 75 -5.73 -3.13 3.66
CA VAL A 75 -6.95 -2.37 3.37
C VAL A 75 -7.27 -2.45 1.88
N ARG A 76 -8.53 -2.25 1.56
CA ARG A 76 -9.03 -2.25 0.18
C ARG A 76 -9.32 -0.81 -0.23
N ILE A 77 -8.81 -0.40 -1.37
CA ILE A 77 -9.03 0.96 -1.87
C ILE A 77 -10.46 1.07 -2.40
N ASN A 78 -11.20 2.03 -1.90
CA ASN A 78 -12.57 2.27 -2.34
C ASN A 78 -12.93 3.76 -2.48
N ASP A 79 -11.96 4.65 -2.34
CA ASP A 79 -12.23 6.07 -2.41
C ASP A 79 -11.03 6.80 -3.02
N ARG A 80 -11.20 8.07 -3.33
CA ARG A 80 -10.18 8.94 -3.90
C ARG A 80 -9.74 9.98 -2.89
N GLY A 81 -8.47 10.37 -2.98
CA GLY A 81 -7.80 11.24 -2.03
C GLY A 81 -6.78 10.44 -1.25
N PRO A 82 -6.15 11.06 -0.29
CA PRO A 82 -6.23 12.45 0.11
C PRO A 82 -5.48 13.38 -0.82
N TYR A 83 -5.79 14.66 -0.77
CA TYR A 83 -5.14 15.64 -1.64
C TYR A 83 -4.26 16.62 -0.88
N GLY A 84 -4.13 16.42 0.44
CA GLY A 84 -3.25 17.23 1.24
C GLY A 84 -1.79 16.90 0.97
N ARG A 85 -0.93 17.88 1.14
CA ARG A 85 0.50 17.69 0.87
C ARG A 85 1.09 16.66 1.81
N GLY A 86 1.85 15.72 1.26
CA GLY A 86 2.53 14.69 2.04
C GLY A 86 1.64 13.52 2.48
N ARG A 87 0.34 13.65 2.35
CA ARG A 87 -0.57 12.58 2.69
C ARG A 87 -0.79 11.70 1.46
N ILE A 88 -0.69 10.41 1.65
CA ILE A 88 -0.80 9.46 0.54
C ILE A 88 -1.98 8.51 0.68
N ILE A 89 -2.52 8.35 1.87
CA ILE A 89 -3.62 7.42 2.10
C ILE A 89 -4.44 7.87 3.30
N ASP A 90 -5.75 7.73 3.21
CA ASP A 90 -6.65 7.92 4.33
C ASP A 90 -7.30 6.58 4.61
N VAL A 91 -7.03 6.00 5.77
CA VAL A 91 -7.54 4.69 6.13
C VAL A 91 -8.82 4.80 6.95
N SER A 92 -9.61 3.72 6.96
CA SER A 92 -10.81 3.66 7.79
C SER A 92 -10.45 3.70 9.27
N THR A 93 -11.42 4.01 10.10
CA THR A 93 -11.20 4.05 11.55
C THR A 93 -10.75 2.68 12.08
N ALA A 94 -11.33 1.59 11.57
CA ALA A 94 -10.93 0.26 11.98
C ALA A 94 -9.46 -0.02 11.64
N ALA A 95 -9.04 0.37 10.45
CA ALA A 95 -7.65 0.20 10.05
C ALA A 95 -6.73 1.07 10.91
N ALA A 96 -7.16 2.28 11.22
CA ALA A 96 -6.37 3.17 12.07
C ALA A 96 -6.15 2.59 13.46
N ARG A 97 -7.13 1.87 14.00
CA ARG A 97 -6.97 1.18 15.27
C ARG A 97 -5.90 0.10 15.18
N GLU A 98 -5.95 -0.70 14.13
CA GLU A 98 -4.96 -1.74 13.94
C GLU A 98 -3.55 -1.15 13.77
N LEU A 99 -3.47 0.03 13.22
CA LEU A 99 -2.19 0.70 13.02
C LEU A 99 -1.72 1.46 14.26
N GLY A 100 -2.53 1.53 15.30
CA GLY A 100 -2.17 2.25 16.52
C GLY A 100 -2.09 3.75 16.33
N MET A 101 -2.86 4.32 15.42
CA MET A 101 -2.76 5.75 15.11
C MET A 101 -3.98 6.59 15.49
N ILE A 102 -4.92 6.01 16.22
CA ILE A 102 -6.12 6.77 16.61
C ILE A 102 -5.76 8.00 17.42
N GLY A 103 -4.89 7.86 18.38
CA GLY A 103 -4.53 8.98 19.25
C GLY A 103 -3.76 10.06 18.55
N SER A 104 -2.87 9.72 17.66
CA SER A 104 -2.06 10.72 16.94
C SER A 104 -2.80 11.32 15.75
N GLY A 105 -3.79 10.65 15.23
CA GLY A 105 -4.56 11.10 14.07
C GLY A 105 -3.88 10.90 12.74
N THR A 106 -2.57 10.87 12.72
CA THR A 106 -1.77 10.65 11.52
C THR A 106 -0.59 9.76 11.87
N ALA A 107 0.03 9.19 10.86
CA ALA A 107 1.22 8.35 11.02
C ALA A 107 2.05 8.37 9.75
N SER A 108 3.35 8.15 9.90
CA SER A 108 4.21 7.89 8.75
C SER A 108 4.03 6.43 8.39
N VAL A 109 3.68 6.14 7.15
CA VAL A 109 3.38 4.80 6.72
C VAL A 109 4.10 4.43 5.44
N ARG A 110 4.21 3.13 5.24
CA ARG A 110 4.61 2.54 3.98
C ARG A 110 3.41 1.79 3.44
N VAL A 111 3.14 1.94 2.16
CA VAL A 111 2.03 1.28 1.47
C VAL A 111 2.59 0.37 0.41
N ASP A 112 2.30 -0.92 0.52
CA ASP A 112 2.76 -1.92 -0.43
C ASP A 112 1.54 -2.54 -1.12
N ARG A 113 1.51 -2.48 -2.43
CA ARG A 113 0.41 -3.09 -3.19
C ARG A 113 0.54 -4.61 -3.12
N GLN A 114 -0.54 -5.27 -2.85
CA GLN A 114 -0.58 -6.73 -2.79
C GLN A 114 -1.11 -7.36 -4.07
#